data_3f728e361fc4fee783a5bc8165d73553
#
_entry.id   3f728e361fc4fee783a5bc8165d73553
#
_cell.length_a   1.000
_cell.length_b   1.000
_cell.length_c   1.000
_cell.angle_alpha   90.00
_cell.angle_beta   90.00
_cell.angle_gamma   90.00
#
_symmetry.space_group_name_H-M   'P 1'
#
loop_
_entity.id
_entity.type
_entity.pdbx_description
1 polymer ?
#
loop_
_entity_poly.entity_id
_entity_poly.type
_entity_poly.pdbx_seq_one_letter_code
_entity_poly.pdbx_strand_id
1 'polypeptide(L)'
;MTTATTKPLNQWDTSALKTQLADWKAQYTDLSGGNLKLDLSRGKPGVEQISLSDGLDGILDGNFIAADGTDTRNYGGVRGIAEARDLGSQLMGIPAENIIAAGNSSLNVMHLVLRTARDLGLWSDERTWSRNDRPKLLAPVPGYDRHFTLSEHFGIELLPIPMTHQGPDMEAARAAVSDPSVKGIWCVPKYANPTGCTYAGETVAALAQLPEQAAADDFVVLWDNAYAVHDLYDEGDTLASIFDAANSAGTADHVVQFASTSKITHAGAGVAFIGTSAKVLNALDRHLSVFTIGPDKVNQLRHVKFLQDRLQSHMADHAAIIRPKFALVEEIFTRELGELGVAQWTKPRGGYFVSLNVRPGLARNIIAMAKDVGLSLIHI
;
A
#
# COMPACT_ATOMS: atom_id res chain seq x y z
N MET A 1 -4.92 -24.74 -33.18
CA MET A 1 -6.04 -23.92 -32.70
C MET A 1 -7.07 -24.85 -32.08
N THR A 2 -6.99 -25.14 -30.80
CA THR A 2 -7.95 -25.96 -30.07
C THR A 2 -9.20 -25.11 -29.86
N THR A 3 -10.34 -25.59 -30.32
CA THR A 3 -11.65 -24.99 -30.09
C THR A 3 -11.86 -24.83 -28.59
N ALA A 4 -11.87 -23.58 -28.11
CA ALA A 4 -12.18 -23.25 -26.73
C ALA A 4 -13.52 -23.89 -26.36
N THR A 5 -13.50 -24.81 -25.42
CA THR A 5 -14.70 -25.44 -24.88
C THR A 5 -15.35 -24.44 -23.94
N THR A 6 -16.50 -23.92 -24.32
CA THR A 6 -17.27 -22.86 -23.63
C THR A 6 -18.01 -23.34 -22.37
N LYS A 7 -17.45 -24.28 -21.61
CA LYS A 7 -18.11 -24.84 -20.42
C LYS A 7 -17.14 -24.99 -19.25
N PRO A 8 -17.59 -24.74 -18.01
CA PRO A 8 -16.81 -25.03 -16.81
C PRO A 8 -16.31 -26.47 -16.75
N LEU A 9 -15.10 -26.70 -16.24
CA LEU A 9 -14.46 -28.03 -16.18
C LEU A 9 -15.30 -29.09 -15.48
N ASN A 10 -16.14 -28.71 -14.52
CA ASN A 10 -17.05 -29.64 -13.83
C ASN A 10 -18.21 -30.16 -14.71
N GLN A 11 -18.39 -29.60 -15.91
CA GLN A 11 -19.40 -30.03 -16.90
C GLN A 11 -18.79 -30.85 -18.04
N TRP A 12 -17.49 -31.11 -18.00
CA TRP A 12 -16.82 -31.92 -19.03
C TRP A 12 -16.96 -33.40 -18.71
N ASP A 13 -17.10 -34.21 -19.76
CA ASP A 13 -17.05 -35.64 -19.58
C ASP A 13 -15.62 -36.14 -19.29
N THR A 14 -15.53 -37.34 -18.73
CA THR A 14 -14.26 -37.92 -18.31
C THR A 14 -13.25 -38.12 -19.46
N SER A 15 -13.71 -38.35 -20.67
CA SER A 15 -12.85 -38.54 -21.86
C SER A 15 -12.21 -37.21 -22.27
N ALA A 16 -13.02 -36.14 -22.35
CA ALA A 16 -12.55 -34.81 -22.68
C ALA A 16 -11.56 -34.30 -21.62
N LEU A 17 -11.84 -34.51 -20.33
CA LEU A 17 -10.93 -34.16 -19.23
C LEU A 17 -9.59 -34.88 -19.32
N LYS A 18 -9.57 -36.18 -19.65
CA LYS A 18 -8.32 -36.96 -19.78
C LYS A 18 -7.50 -36.46 -20.95
N THR A 19 -8.11 -36.20 -22.10
CA THR A 19 -7.42 -35.69 -23.29
C THR A 19 -6.79 -34.35 -23.01
N GLN A 20 -7.59 -33.39 -22.46
CA GLN A 20 -7.08 -32.06 -22.17
C GLN A 20 -6.00 -32.06 -21.07
N LEU A 21 -6.11 -32.93 -20.08
CA LEU A 21 -5.08 -33.06 -19.05
C LEU A 21 -3.76 -33.56 -19.66
N ALA A 22 -3.81 -34.47 -20.65
CA ALA A 22 -2.61 -34.91 -21.33
C ALA A 22 -1.95 -33.75 -22.09
N ASP A 23 -2.75 -32.94 -22.80
CA ASP A 23 -2.26 -31.79 -23.55
C ASP A 23 -1.64 -30.73 -22.60
N TRP A 24 -2.31 -30.40 -21.49
CA TRP A 24 -1.76 -29.47 -20.50
C TRP A 24 -0.48 -29.98 -19.85
N LYS A 25 -0.38 -31.29 -19.58
CA LYS A 25 0.86 -31.88 -19.05
C LYS A 25 2.00 -31.81 -20.06
N ALA A 26 1.73 -32.03 -21.34
CA ALA A 26 2.74 -31.89 -22.40
C ALA A 26 3.24 -30.44 -22.50
N GLN A 27 2.33 -29.47 -22.53
CA GLN A 27 2.67 -28.04 -22.54
C GLN A 27 3.47 -27.63 -21.30
N TYR A 28 3.09 -28.09 -20.12
CA TYR A 28 3.81 -27.83 -18.89
C TYR A 28 5.22 -28.40 -18.91
N THR A 29 5.40 -29.62 -19.40
CA THR A 29 6.70 -30.26 -19.53
C THR A 29 7.61 -29.50 -20.52
N ASP A 30 7.06 -29.04 -21.64
CA ASP A 30 7.78 -28.21 -22.60
C ASP A 30 8.23 -26.87 -21.98
N LEU A 31 7.33 -26.18 -21.28
CA LEU A 31 7.63 -24.93 -20.56
C LEU A 31 8.71 -25.15 -19.48
N SER A 32 8.65 -26.25 -18.72
CA SER A 32 9.61 -26.56 -17.65
C SER A 32 11.02 -26.83 -18.19
N GLY A 33 11.16 -27.24 -19.45
CA GLY A 33 12.44 -27.37 -20.14
C GLY A 33 13.04 -26.05 -20.64
N GLY A 34 12.30 -24.95 -20.52
CA GLY A 34 12.70 -23.61 -20.95
C GLY A 34 13.61 -22.89 -19.94
N ASN A 35 14.17 -21.76 -20.40
CA ASN A 35 15.05 -20.90 -19.58
C ASN A 35 14.36 -19.61 -19.11
N LEU A 36 13.04 -19.62 -18.91
CA LEU A 36 12.32 -18.44 -18.40
C LEU A 36 12.78 -18.08 -16.99
N LYS A 37 12.99 -16.79 -16.74
CA LYS A 37 13.31 -16.23 -15.41
C LYS A 37 12.51 -14.95 -15.20
N LEU A 38 11.27 -15.11 -14.80
CA LEU A 38 10.33 -14.02 -14.54
C LEU A 38 10.08 -13.92 -13.05
N ASP A 39 10.31 -12.74 -12.47
CA ASP A 39 10.10 -12.47 -11.03
C ASP A 39 9.00 -11.45 -10.84
N LEU A 40 7.84 -11.92 -10.38
CA LEU A 40 6.69 -11.12 -9.95
C LEU A 40 6.49 -11.19 -8.42
N SER A 41 7.53 -11.58 -7.67
CA SER A 41 7.45 -11.74 -6.21
C SER A 41 7.47 -10.41 -5.43
N ARG A 42 7.63 -9.27 -6.11
CA ARG A 42 7.65 -7.93 -5.50
C ARG A 42 6.95 -6.90 -6.38
N GLY A 43 6.02 -6.13 -5.79
CA GLY A 43 5.41 -4.96 -6.43
C GLY A 43 6.35 -3.76 -6.36
N LYS A 44 7.34 -3.72 -7.27
CA LYS A 44 8.31 -2.62 -7.38
C LYS A 44 8.30 -2.04 -8.80
N PRO A 45 8.59 -0.73 -8.95
CA PRO A 45 8.74 -0.12 -10.27
C PRO A 45 9.79 -0.85 -11.11
N GLY A 46 9.50 -1.04 -12.38
CA GLY A 46 10.46 -1.54 -13.38
C GLY A 46 11.46 -0.45 -13.78
N VAL A 47 12.51 -0.86 -14.51
CA VAL A 47 13.57 0.05 -14.98
C VAL A 47 12.97 1.23 -15.79
N GLU A 48 12.05 0.94 -16.70
CA GLU A 48 11.38 1.97 -17.52
C GLU A 48 10.66 3.03 -16.67
N GLN A 49 10.02 2.61 -15.58
CA GLN A 49 9.34 3.53 -14.65
C GLN A 49 10.33 4.34 -13.83
N ILE A 50 11.42 3.71 -13.35
CA ILE A 50 12.47 4.39 -12.58
C ILE A 50 13.12 5.46 -13.44
N SER A 51 13.41 5.18 -14.72
CA SER A 51 14.04 6.12 -15.66
C SER A 51 13.19 7.35 -15.97
N LEU A 52 11.88 7.33 -15.74
CA LEU A 52 11.05 8.54 -15.81
C LEU A 52 11.53 9.62 -14.81
N SER A 53 12.25 9.23 -13.79
CA SER A 53 12.75 10.09 -12.72
C SER A 53 14.25 10.43 -12.82
N ASP A 54 14.92 10.05 -13.90
CA ASP A 54 16.36 10.34 -14.08
C ASP A 54 16.68 11.86 -14.03
N GLY A 55 15.69 12.70 -14.37
CA GLY A 55 15.78 14.15 -14.24
C GLY A 55 15.84 14.68 -12.81
N LEU A 56 15.74 13.83 -11.78
CA LEU A 56 16.05 14.20 -10.39
C LEU A 56 17.55 14.48 -10.21
N ASP A 57 18.39 13.84 -11.00
CA ASP A 57 19.83 14.02 -10.91
C ASP A 57 20.23 15.38 -11.48
N GLY A 58 21.00 16.13 -10.71
CA GLY A 58 21.44 17.48 -11.08
C GLY A 58 20.36 18.58 -11.02
N ILE A 59 19.08 18.28 -10.72
CA ILE A 59 17.96 19.24 -10.80
C ILE A 59 18.14 20.49 -9.93
N LEU A 60 18.93 20.44 -8.87
CA LEU A 60 19.18 21.59 -8.00
C LEU A 60 20.14 22.59 -8.60
N ASP A 61 21.01 22.20 -9.52
CA ASP A 61 21.99 23.05 -10.22
C ASP A 61 22.72 24.00 -9.26
N GLY A 62 23.20 23.48 -8.14
CA GLY A 62 23.88 24.26 -7.10
C GLY A 62 22.96 25.13 -6.21
N ASN A 63 21.69 25.21 -6.46
CA ASN A 63 20.72 25.93 -5.62
C ASN A 63 20.07 25.01 -4.59
N PHE A 64 20.54 25.08 -3.35
CA PHE A 64 20.05 24.29 -2.22
C PHE A 64 19.13 25.05 -1.28
N ILE A 65 18.64 26.22 -1.69
CA ILE A 65 17.82 27.08 -0.84
C ILE A 65 16.33 26.78 -1.09
N ALA A 66 15.63 26.46 -0.02
CA ALA A 66 14.17 26.32 -0.01
C ALA A 66 13.48 27.69 -0.13
N ALA A 67 12.18 27.73 -0.42
CA ALA A 67 11.44 28.95 -0.66
C ALA A 67 11.43 29.92 0.53
N ASP A 68 11.51 29.40 1.75
CA ASP A 68 11.58 30.18 2.99
C ASP A 68 13.01 30.69 3.33
N GLY A 69 13.99 30.44 2.45
CA GLY A 69 15.39 30.81 2.64
C GLY A 69 16.23 29.75 3.41
N THR A 70 15.64 28.62 3.78
CA THR A 70 16.37 27.55 4.47
C THR A 70 17.41 26.92 3.55
N ASP A 71 18.68 26.89 3.98
CA ASP A 71 19.71 26.10 3.32
C ASP A 71 19.51 24.61 3.68
N THR A 72 19.06 23.83 2.69
CA THR A 72 18.70 22.43 2.88
C THR A 72 19.90 21.53 3.24
N ARG A 73 21.12 21.99 3.05
CA ARG A 73 22.36 21.27 3.41
C ARG A 73 22.65 21.31 4.92
N ASN A 74 21.99 22.20 5.66
CA ASN A 74 22.25 22.41 7.09
C ASN A 74 21.22 21.65 7.96
N TYR A 75 21.47 21.59 9.25
CA TYR A 75 20.61 20.98 10.26
C TYR A 75 19.26 21.69 10.44
N GLY A 76 18.36 21.04 11.17
CA GLY A 76 17.06 21.59 11.58
C GLY A 76 15.91 21.20 10.65
N GLY A 77 14.72 21.64 11.04
CA GLY A 77 13.49 21.37 10.29
C GLY A 77 13.02 19.92 10.40
N VAL A 78 12.80 19.41 11.61
CA VAL A 78 12.42 18.00 11.87
C VAL A 78 11.17 17.52 11.11
N ARG A 79 10.28 18.45 10.76
CA ARG A 79 9.08 18.17 9.93
C ARG A 79 9.36 18.20 8.42
N GLY A 80 10.58 18.44 8.00
CA GLY A 80 10.93 18.66 6.59
C GLY A 80 10.66 20.08 6.11
N ILE A 81 11.03 20.39 4.86
CA ILE A 81 10.78 21.71 4.25
C ILE A 81 9.29 21.90 3.94
N ALA A 82 8.85 23.15 3.90
CA ALA A 82 7.44 23.49 3.69
C ALA A 82 6.93 22.92 2.36
N GLU A 83 7.68 23.11 1.29
CA GLU A 83 7.32 22.63 -0.06
C GLU A 83 7.22 21.10 -0.14
N ALA A 84 8.00 20.35 0.66
CA ALA A 84 7.85 18.90 0.72
C ALA A 84 6.56 18.50 1.44
N ARG A 85 6.14 19.27 2.46
CA ARG A 85 4.83 19.06 3.10
C ARG A 85 3.67 19.42 2.16
N ASP A 86 3.83 20.45 1.32
CA ASP A 86 2.86 20.77 0.26
C ASP A 86 2.74 19.63 -0.76
N LEU A 87 3.85 19.00 -1.15
CA LEU A 87 3.83 17.79 -1.98
C LEU A 87 3.11 16.63 -1.25
N GLY A 88 3.37 16.44 0.04
CA GLY A 88 2.64 15.48 0.86
C GLY A 88 1.13 15.77 0.92
N SER A 89 0.75 17.06 1.01
CA SER A 89 -0.63 17.53 0.96
C SER A 89 -1.34 17.10 -0.33
N GLN A 90 -0.69 17.26 -1.48
CA GLN A 90 -1.22 16.82 -2.77
C GLN A 90 -1.43 15.30 -2.84
N LEU A 91 -0.53 14.51 -2.24
CA LEU A 91 -0.63 13.05 -2.24
C LEU A 91 -1.68 12.50 -1.27
N MET A 92 -1.93 13.20 -0.17
CA MET A 92 -2.74 12.69 0.95
C MET A 92 -4.09 13.38 1.07
N GLY A 93 -4.29 14.53 0.41
CA GLY A 93 -5.52 15.31 0.46
C GLY A 93 -5.78 15.95 1.82
N ILE A 94 -4.74 16.35 2.57
CA ILE A 94 -4.84 16.99 3.88
C ILE A 94 -3.97 18.25 3.94
N PRO A 95 -4.25 19.21 4.85
CA PRO A 95 -3.46 20.43 4.97
C PRO A 95 -1.97 20.17 5.27
N ALA A 96 -1.06 20.94 4.69
CA ALA A 96 0.39 20.78 4.83
C ALA A 96 0.90 20.95 6.26
N GLU A 97 0.21 21.74 7.09
CA GLU A 97 0.49 21.88 8.53
C GLU A 97 0.25 20.58 9.33
N ASN A 98 -0.56 19.67 8.78
CA ASN A 98 -0.84 18.34 9.32
C ASN A 98 0.15 17.27 8.84
N ILE A 99 1.27 17.65 8.19
CA ILE A 99 2.21 16.72 7.56
C ILE A 99 3.62 16.86 8.14
N ILE A 100 4.26 15.70 8.30
CA ILE A 100 5.71 15.54 8.44
C ILE A 100 6.24 14.89 7.17
N ALA A 101 7.25 15.48 6.54
CA ALA A 101 8.04 14.89 5.47
C ALA A 101 9.36 14.35 6.05
N ALA A 102 9.53 13.03 6.11
CA ALA A 102 10.70 12.40 6.74
C ALA A 102 10.97 11.00 6.17
N GLY A 103 12.26 10.60 6.20
CA GLY A 103 12.66 9.29 5.69
C GLY A 103 12.54 9.15 4.18
N ASN A 104 12.87 7.97 3.67
CA ASN A 104 12.87 7.67 2.23
C ASN A 104 11.77 6.68 1.81
N SER A 105 11.01 6.12 2.75
CA SER A 105 9.93 5.17 2.47
C SER A 105 8.87 5.20 3.56
N SER A 106 7.63 4.84 3.20
CA SER A 106 6.52 4.73 4.18
C SER A 106 6.89 3.81 5.34
N LEU A 107 7.63 2.73 5.11
CA LEU A 107 8.00 1.79 6.17
C LEU A 107 8.84 2.44 7.29
N ASN A 108 9.71 3.40 6.96
CA ASN A 108 10.49 4.15 7.97
C ASN A 108 9.56 4.96 8.89
N VAL A 109 8.61 5.67 8.30
CA VAL A 109 7.69 6.52 9.08
C VAL A 109 6.61 5.70 9.79
N MET A 110 6.21 4.55 9.26
CA MET A 110 5.36 3.57 9.96
C MET A 110 6.08 3.03 11.20
N HIS A 111 7.36 2.67 11.08
CA HIS A 111 8.18 2.24 12.20
C HIS A 111 8.23 3.33 13.29
N LEU A 112 8.44 4.59 12.91
CA LEU A 112 8.44 5.73 13.83
C LEU A 112 7.10 5.85 14.59
N VAL A 113 5.97 5.77 13.88
CA VAL A 113 4.64 5.87 14.48
C VAL A 113 4.38 4.71 15.43
N LEU A 114 4.63 3.47 15.01
CA LEU A 114 4.44 2.30 15.89
C LEU A 114 5.37 2.35 17.12
N ARG A 115 6.62 2.78 16.94
CA ARG A 115 7.55 2.97 18.05
C ARG A 115 7.02 4.01 19.04
N THR A 116 6.50 5.13 18.52
CA THR A 116 5.93 6.19 19.36
C THR A 116 4.68 5.69 20.08
N ALA A 117 3.75 5.03 19.39
CA ALA A 117 2.54 4.48 20.00
C ALA A 117 2.85 3.46 21.11
N ARG A 118 3.82 2.58 20.85
CA ARG A 118 4.18 1.51 21.76
C ARG A 118 4.90 1.99 23.01
N ASP A 119 5.90 2.84 22.86
CA ASP A 119 6.86 3.13 23.92
C ASP A 119 6.71 4.53 24.54
N LEU A 120 6.14 5.50 23.82
CA LEU A 120 6.12 6.92 24.22
C LEU A 120 4.71 7.51 24.31
N GLY A 121 3.72 6.92 23.65
CA GLY A 121 2.34 7.39 23.53
C GLY A 121 2.14 8.46 22.45
N LEU A 122 1.12 8.25 21.60
CA LEU A 122 0.73 9.21 20.55
C LEU A 122 -0.09 10.38 21.10
N TRP A 123 -0.74 10.20 22.25
CA TRP A 123 -1.62 11.21 22.85
C TRP A 123 -1.09 11.75 24.17
N SER A 124 -0.43 10.92 24.98
CA SER A 124 0.24 11.26 26.21
C SER A 124 1.21 10.15 26.61
N ASP A 125 2.21 10.49 27.42
CA ASP A 125 3.22 9.55 27.93
C ASP A 125 2.60 8.43 28.82
N GLU A 126 1.37 8.61 29.26
CA GLU A 126 0.63 7.61 30.05
C GLU A 126 -0.11 6.60 29.18
N ARG A 127 -0.37 6.92 27.92
CA ARG A 127 -1.10 6.08 26.97
C ARG A 127 -0.15 5.41 25.99
N THR A 128 0.60 4.42 26.48
CA THR A 128 1.52 3.61 25.68
C THR A 128 1.00 2.19 25.54
N TRP A 129 1.15 1.60 24.34
CA TRP A 129 0.74 0.23 24.09
C TRP A 129 1.60 -0.79 24.86
N SER A 130 2.83 -0.45 25.24
CA SER A 130 3.71 -1.30 26.05
C SER A 130 3.20 -1.56 27.47
N ARG A 131 2.22 -0.79 27.96
CA ARG A 131 1.55 -1.05 29.24
C ARG A 131 0.54 -2.19 29.17
N ASN A 132 0.21 -2.65 27.98
CA ASN A 132 -0.61 -3.83 27.74
C ASN A 132 0.28 -5.04 27.49
N ASP A 133 0.01 -6.15 28.15
CA ASP A 133 0.82 -7.36 28.00
C ASP A 133 0.89 -7.89 26.57
N ARG A 134 -0.15 -7.67 25.78
CA ARG A 134 -0.24 -8.09 24.38
C ARG A 134 -1.11 -7.13 23.57
N PRO A 135 -0.56 -6.00 23.10
CA PRO A 135 -1.30 -5.14 22.18
C PRO A 135 -1.57 -5.88 20.86
N LYS A 136 -2.76 -5.64 20.28
CA LYS A 136 -3.19 -6.26 19.03
C LYS A 136 -3.49 -5.19 17.97
N LEU A 137 -3.25 -5.53 16.70
CA LEU A 137 -3.70 -4.74 15.56
C LEU A 137 -4.58 -5.60 14.66
N LEU A 138 -5.70 -5.05 14.22
CA LEU A 138 -6.51 -5.66 13.18
C LEU A 138 -5.73 -5.68 11.87
N ALA A 139 -5.66 -6.85 11.26
CA ALA A 139 -4.95 -7.11 10.03
C ALA A 139 -5.95 -7.60 8.96
N PRO A 140 -6.44 -6.70 8.08
CA PRO A 140 -7.26 -7.12 6.94
C PRO A 140 -6.48 -8.08 6.03
N VAL A 141 -7.03 -9.27 5.78
CA VAL A 141 -6.40 -10.32 5.00
C VAL A 141 -7.28 -10.75 3.82
N PRO A 142 -6.68 -10.92 2.62
CA PRO A 142 -5.25 -10.74 2.30
C PRO A 142 -4.81 -9.28 2.36
N GLY A 143 -3.57 -9.01 2.83
CA GLY A 143 -3.05 -7.67 3.06
C GLY A 143 -1.54 -7.55 2.83
N TYR A 144 -0.98 -6.38 3.10
CA TYR A 144 0.43 -6.09 2.87
C TYR A 144 1.33 -6.71 3.96
N ASP A 145 2.18 -7.65 3.56
CA ASP A 145 3.04 -8.46 4.45
C ASP A 145 3.98 -7.64 5.35
N ARG A 146 4.39 -6.44 4.91
CA ARG A 146 5.28 -5.58 5.69
C ARG A 146 4.61 -4.94 6.89
N HIS A 147 3.32 -4.65 6.82
CA HIS A 147 2.54 -4.22 7.98
C HIS A 147 2.56 -5.31 9.06
N PHE A 148 2.41 -6.57 8.64
CA PHE A 148 2.39 -7.71 9.54
C PHE A 148 3.76 -7.93 10.19
N THR A 149 4.81 -8.04 9.37
CA THR A 149 6.18 -8.20 9.86
C THR A 149 6.61 -7.07 10.79
N LEU A 150 6.21 -5.81 10.47
CA LEU A 150 6.53 -4.66 11.30
C LEU A 150 5.81 -4.72 12.65
N SER A 151 4.53 -5.12 12.67
CA SER A 151 3.76 -5.28 13.90
C SER A 151 4.36 -6.39 14.79
N GLU A 152 4.67 -7.53 14.21
CA GLU A 152 5.33 -8.67 14.91
C GLU A 152 6.70 -8.27 15.48
N HIS A 153 7.48 -7.46 14.74
CA HIS A 153 8.77 -6.94 15.22
C HIS A 153 8.63 -6.13 16.53
N PHE A 154 7.53 -5.42 16.69
CA PHE A 154 7.20 -4.69 17.92
C PHE A 154 6.51 -5.55 18.98
N GLY A 155 6.34 -6.85 18.77
CA GLY A 155 5.63 -7.75 19.68
C GLY A 155 4.12 -7.48 19.72
N ILE A 156 3.56 -6.89 18.66
CA ILE A 156 2.13 -6.65 18.52
C ILE A 156 1.50 -7.87 17.85
N GLU A 157 0.48 -8.44 18.47
CA GLU A 157 -0.28 -9.54 17.92
C GLU A 157 -1.17 -9.07 16.76
N LEU A 158 -1.23 -9.86 15.69
CA LEU A 158 -2.10 -9.58 14.56
C LEU A 158 -3.41 -10.36 14.72
N LEU A 159 -4.52 -9.63 14.65
CA LEU A 159 -5.85 -10.20 14.62
C LEU A 159 -6.41 -10.11 13.20
N PRO A 160 -6.42 -11.22 12.43
CA PRO A 160 -6.88 -11.19 11.05
C PRO A 160 -8.38 -10.93 10.96
N ILE A 161 -8.78 -10.04 10.06
CA ILE A 161 -10.17 -9.81 9.67
C ILE A 161 -10.31 -9.95 8.15
N PRO A 162 -11.48 -10.38 7.62
CA PRO A 162 -11.64 -10.56 6.19
C PRO A 162 -11.53 -9.25 5.41
N MET A 163 -10.92 -9.30 4.22
CA MET A 163 -11.05 -8.26 3.20
C MET A 163 -12.22 -8.59 2.28
N THR A 164 -13.04 -7.59 2.00
CA THR A 164 -14.11 -7.62 1.00
C THR A 164 -13.70 -6.83 -0.25
N HIS A 165 -14.55 -6.81 -1.27
CA HIS A 165 -14.36 -5.96 -2.45
C HIS A 165 -14.55 -4.47 -2.19
N GLN A 166 -15.04 -4.09 -1.00
CA GLN A 166 -15.28 -2.70 -0.55
C GLN A 166 -14.31 -2.24 0.54
N GLY A 167 -13.36 -3.09 0.95
CA GLY A 167 -12.43 -2.86 2.04
C GLY A 167 -12.52 -3.90 3.14
N PRO A 168 -12.03 -3.65 4.35
CA PRO A 168 -12.15 -4.55 5.50
C PRO A 168 -13.62 -4.87 5.82
N ASP A 169 -13.86 -6.09 6.31
CA ASP A 169 -15.15 -6.45 6.89
C ASP A 169 -15.39 -5.64 8.17
N MET A 170 -16.27 -4.65 8.07
CA MET A 170 -16.55 -3.71 9.17
C MET A 170 -17.40 -4.34 10.28
N GLU A 171 -18.13 -5.42 10.04
CA GLU A 171 -18.82 -6.16 11.09
C GLU A 171 -17.79 -6.90 11.97
N ALA A 172 -16.88 -7.61 11.33
CA ALA A 172 -15.76 -8.27 12.03
C ALA A 172 -14.88 -7.26 12.79
N ALA A 173 -14.60 -6.09 12.18
CA ALA A 173 -13.82 -5.04 12.83
C ALA A 173 -14.51 -4.51 14.08
N ARG A 174 -15.82 -4.18 14.01
CA ARG A 174 -16.61 -3.70 15.17
C ARG A 174 -16.68 -4.73 16.30
N ALA A 175 -16.86 -5.99 15.96
CA ALA A 175 -16.85 -7.05 16.96
C ALA A 175 -15.49 -7.14 17.69
N ALA A 176 -14.40 -7.01 16.96
CA ALA A 176 -13.05 -7.16 17.48
C ALA A 176 -12.60 -5.99 18.37
N VAL A 177 -13.01 -4.75 18.11
CA VAL A 177 -12.60 -3.57 18.89
C VAL A 177 -13.23 -3.49 20.28
N SER A 178 -14.15 -4.40 20.63
CA SER A 178 -14.64 -4.58 22.00
C SER A 178 -13.56 -5.11 22.98
N ASP A 179 -12.48 -5.70 22.44
CA ASP A 179 -11.32 -6.11 23.23
C ASP A 179 -10.39 -4.89 23.43
N PRO A 180 -10.14 -4.42 24.68
CA PRO A 180 -9.31 -3.25 24.96
C PRO A 180 -7.82 -3.46 24.59
N SER A 181 -7.39 -4.69 24.30
CA SER A 181 -6.06 -4.96 23.79
C SER A 181 -5.92 -4.64 22.29
N VAL A 182 -7.00 -4.46 21.56
CA VAL A 182 -6.99 -4.06 20.14
C VAL A 182 -6.74 -2.56 20.02
N LYS A 183 -5.56 -2.21 19.52
CA LYS A 183 -5.01 -0.85 19.52
C LYS A 183 -5.08 -0.13 18.18
N GLY A 184 -5.54 -0.82 17.14
CA GLY A 184 -5.68 -0.17 15.83
C GLY A 184 -5.94 -1.16 14.71
N ILE A 185 -5.96 -0.61 13.50
CA ILE A 185 -6.19 -1.33 12.25
C ILE A 185 -5.25 -0.83 11.16
N TRP A 186 -4.65 -1.75 10.40
CA TRP A 186 -3.96 -1.42 9.16
C TRP A 186 -4.92 -1.29 7.99
N CYS A 187 -4.73 -0.26 7.16
CA CYS A 187 -5.53 -0.01 5.97
C CYS A 187 -4.64 0.29 4.77
N VAL A 188 -4.93 -0.32 3.62
CA VAL A 188 -4.40 0.07 2.30
C VAL A 188 -5.59 0.44 1.43
N PRO A 189 -6.02 1.73 1.43
CA PRO A 189 -7.38 2.09 1.05
C PRO A 189 -7.62 2.21 -0.46
N LYS A 190 -6.60 2.48 -1.25
CA LYS A 190 -6.72 2.61 -2.72
C LYS A 190 -5.82 1.60 -3.39
N TYR A 191 -6.37 0.85 -4.35
CA TYR A 191 -5.65 -0.19 -5.09
C TYR A 191 -4.88 -1.15 -4.19
N ALA A 192 -5.55 -1.62 -3.14
CA ALA A 192 -4.97 -2.37 -2.03
C ALA A 192 -4.06 -3.52 -2.48
N ASN A 193 -2.95 -3.69 -1.81
CA ASN A 193 -2.06 -4.84 -1.98
C ASN A 193 -2.55 -6.01 -1.12
N PRO A 194 -2.92 -7.19 -1.68
CA PRO A 194 -2.80 -7.60 -3.09
C PRO A 194 -4.10 -7.50 -3.90
N THR A 195 -5.22 -7.12 -3.29
CA THR A 195 -6.57 -7.28 -3.88
C THR A 195 -6.85 -6.31 -5.03
N GLY A 196 -6.15 -5.18 -5.08
CA GLY A 196 -6.42 -4.11 -6.03
C GLY A 196 -7.72 -3.34 -5.76
N CYS A 197 -8.40 -3.59 -4.64
CA CYS A 197 -9.64 -2.89 -4.32
C CYS A 197 -9.39 -1.45 -3.82
N THR A 198 -10.35 -0.58 -4.06
CA THR A 198 -10.46 0.74 -3.44
C THR A 198 -11.61 0.72 -2.45
N TYR A 199 -11.39 1.25 -1.24
CA TYR A 199 -12.39 1.22 -0.19
C TYR A 199 -13.62 2.07 -0.57
N ALA A 200 -14.81 1.53 -0.33
CA ALA A 200 -16.04 2.25 -0.52
C ALA A 200 -16.18 3.40 0.48
N GLY A 201 -16.91 4.46 0.11
CA GLY A 201 -17.13 5.61 0.99
C GLY A 201 -17.74 5.25 2.34
N GLU A 202 -18.66 4.26 2.35
CA GLU A 202 -19.26 3.73 3.58
C GLU A 202 -18.22 3.04 4.48
N THR A 203 -17.27 2.31 3.90
CA THR A 203 -16.17 1.68 4.64
C THR A 203 -15.24 2.73 5.24
N VAL A 204 -14.92 3.79 4.48
CA VAL A 204 -14.10 4.91 4.98
C VAL A 204 -14.80 5.62 6.15
N ALA A 205 -16.10 5.90 6.02
CA ALA A 205 -16.89 6.50 7.10
C ALA A 205 -16.95 5.60 8.35
N ALA A 206 -17.12 4.30 8.16
CA ALA A 206 -17.14 3.33 9.25
C ALA A 206 -15.77 3.21 9.95
N LEU A 207 -14.66 3.25 9.20
CA LEU A 207 -13.31 3.28 9.76
C LEU A 207 -13.02 4.56 10.54
N ALA A 208 -13.52 5.70 10.07
CA ALA A 208 -13.41 6.97 10.78
C ALA A 208 -14.14 6.95 12.13
N GLN A 209 -15.27 6.25 12.22
CA GLN A 209 -16.07 6.11 13.45
C GLN A 209 -15.57 4.99 14.38
N LEU A 210 -14.72 4.10 13.90
CA LEU A 210 -14.29 2.91 14.63
C LEU A 210 -13.57 3.23 15.97
N PRO A 211 -12.76 4.31 16.09
CA PRO A 211 -12.16 4.70 17.37
C PRO A 211 -13.16 5.01 18.48
N GLU A 212 -14.34 5.58 18.17
CA GLU A 212 -15.39 5.83 19.16
C GLU A 212 -16.04 4.54 19.67
N GLN A 213 -16.01 3.49 18.87
CA GLN A 213 -16.59 2.18 19.19
C GLN A 213 -15.60 1.26 19.89
N ALA A 214 -14.30 1.61 19.86
CA ALA A 214 -13.25 0.81 20.45
C ALA A 214 -13.26 0.91 22.00
N ALA A 215 -13.07 -0.25 22.65
CA ALA A 215 -12.87 -0.28 24.10
C ALA A 215 -11.53 0.34 24.53
N ALA A 216 -10.57 0.43 23.60
CA ALA A 216 -9.29 1.08 23.79
C ALA A 216 -9.38 2.57 23.43
N ASP A 217 -9.13 3.46 24.38
CA ASP A 217 -9.10 4.92 24.17
C ASP A 217 -7.84 5.40 23.41
N ASP A 218 -6.91 4.49 23.13
CA ASP A 218 -5.68 4.66 22.36
C ASP A 218 -5.68 3.87 21.04
N PHE A 219 -6.87 3.61 20.47
CA PHE A 219 -7.05 2.97 19.18
C PHE A 219 -6.63 3.90 18.03
N VAL A 220 -5.97 3.38 16.98
CA VAL A 220 -5.53 4.17 15.82
C VAL A 220 -5.87 3.48 14.49
N VAL A 221 -6.31 4.28 13.51
CA VAL A 221 -6.42 3.87 12.11
C VAL A 221 -5.11 4.20 11.41
N LEU A 222 -4.36 3.19 10.99
CA LEU A 222 -3.09 3.30 10.27
C LEU A 222 -3.38 3.19 8.77
N TRP A 223 -3.37 4.33 8.09
CA TRP A 223 -3.89 4.51 6.74
C TRP A 223 -2.75 4.63 5.72
N ASP A 224 -2.31 3.51 5.13
CA ASP A 224 -1.23 3.47 4.14
C ASP A 224 -1.76 3.72 2.73
N ASN A 225 -1.73 4.98 2.29
CA ASN A 225 -2.16 5.38 0.96
C ASN A 225 -1.02 5.30 -0.06
N ALA A 226 -0.40 4.12 -0.17
CA ALA A 226 0.77 3.87 -1.02
C ALA A 226 0.50 4.06 -2.52
N TYR A 227 -0.77 4.03 -2.94
CA TYR A 227 -1.18 4.07 -4.35
C TYR A 227 -2.12 5.24 -4.66
N ALA A 228 -2.08 6.31 -3.88
CA ALA A 228 -2.97 7.48 -3.98
C ALA A 228 -3.12 8.02 -5.41
N VAL A 229 -2.02 8.05 -6.17
CA VAL A 229 -1.90 8.65 -7.51
C VAL A 229 -1.59 7.63 -8.62
N HIS A 230 -1.81 6.33 -8.36
CA HIS A 230 -1.44 5.25 -9.28
C HIS A 230 -2.62 4.77 -10.14
N ASP A 231 -3.42 5.71 -10.63
CA ASP A 231 -4.49 5.42 -11.58
C ASP A 231 -3.90 4.97 -12.93
N LEU A 232 -4.45 3.91 -13.52
CA LEU A 232 -4.02 3.41 -14.83
C LEU A 232 -4.86 3.99 -15.98
N TYR A 233 -6.00 4.60 -15.67
CA TYR A 233 -6.95 5.16 -16.61
C TYR A 233 -7.29 6.59 -16.19
N ASP A 234 -7.73 7.41 -17.14
CA ASP A 234 -8.09 8.81 -16.90
C ASP A 234 -9.19 8.97 -15.84
N GLU A 235 -10.11 8.01 -15.80
CA GLU A 235 -11.10 7.89 -14.73
C GLU A 235 -10.64 6.82 -13.74
N GLY A 236 -9.80 7.19 -12.77
CA GLY A 236 -9.37 6.32 -11.66
C GLY A 236 -10.47 6.11 -10.63
N ASP A 237 -10.19 5.23 -9.67
CA ASP A 237 -11.09 5.04 -8.54
C ASP A 237 -11.07 6.25 -7.61
N THR A 238 -12.24 6.67 -7.14
CA THR A 238 -12.37 7.74 -6.15
C THR A 238 -12.31 7.14 -4.75
N LEU A 239 -11.37 7.61 -3.94
CA LEU A 239 -11.27 7.29 -2.52
C LEU A 239 -11.81 8.46 -1.70
N ALA A 240 -12.75 8.19 -0.79
CA ALA A 240 -13.22 9.20 0.16
C ALA A 240 -12.09 9.62 1.13
N SER A 241 -12.10 10.89 1.53
CA SER A 241 -11.12 11.42 2.48
C SER A 241 -11.37 10.86 3.89
N ILE A 242 -10.43 10.07 4.40
CA ILE A 242 -10.47 9.61 5.79
C ILE A 242 -10.26 10.79 6.77
N PHE A 243 -9.52 11.81 6.36
CA PHE A 243 -9.29 13.00 7.17
C PHE A 243 -10.59 13.78 7.41
N ASP A 244 -11.38 14.02 6.34
CA ASP A 244 -12.66 14.71 6.46
C ASP A 244 -13.69 13.88 7.22
N ALA A 245 -13.73 12.56 6.97
CA ALA A 245 -14.59 11.63 7.68
C ALA A 245 -14.28 11.61 9.19
N ALA A 246 -12.98 11.57 9.55
CA ALA A 246 -12.54 11.57 10.94
C ALA A 246 -12.78 12.91 11.64
N ASN A 247 -12.59 14.03 10.94
CA ASN A 247 -12.96 15.34 11.46
C ASN A 247 -14.46 15.43 11.74
N SER A 248 -15.29 14.92 10.84
CA SER A 248 -16.74 14.89 11.00
C SER A 248 -17.19 13.97 12.13
N ALA A 249 -16.46 12.88 12.39
CA ALA A 249 -16.71 11.95 13.48
C ALA A 249 -16.08 12.38 14.83
N GLY A 250 -15.26 13.44 14.87
CA GLY A 250 -14.55 13.83 16.09
C GLY A 250 -13.34 12.95 16.44
N THR A 251 -12.89 12.09 15.51
CA THR A 251 -11.84 11.08 15.71
C THR A 251 -10.53 11.41 14.99
N ALA A 252 -10.33 12.65 14.56
CA ALA A 252 -9.15 13.05 13.79
C ALA A 252 -7.81 12.72 14.50
N ASP A 253 -7.80 12.75 15.83
CA ASP A 253 -6.62 12.37 16.64
C ASP A 253 -6.29 10.88 16.57
N HIS A 254 -7.19 10.07 16.04
CA HIS A 254 -7.06 8.60 15.95
C HIS A 254 -6.71 8.10 14.53
N VAL A 255 -6.39 9.01 13.60
CA VAL A 255 -6.01 8.65 12.23
C VAL A 255 -4.59 9.09 11.94
N VAL A 256 -3.77 8.15 11.46
CA VAL A 256 -2.42 8.43 10.97
C VAL A 256 -2.32 7.90 9.54
N GLN A 257 -2.07 8.82 8.61
CA GLN A 257 -1.93 8.53 7.19
C GLN A 257 -0.44 8.43 6.81
N PHE A 258 -0.15 7.58 5.85
CA PHE A 258 1.17 7.39 5.27
C PHE A 258 1.12 7.50 3.75
N ALA A 259 2.12 8.14 3.17
CA ALA A 259 2.38 8.15 1.74
C ALA A 259 3.89 8.23 1.49
N SER A 260 4.31 7.96 0.27
CA SER A 260 5.69 8.19 -0.15
C SER A 260 5.82 8.32 -1.65
N THR A 261 6.92 8.92 -2.09
CA THR A 261 7.28 8.97 -3.52
C THR A 261 8.01 7.71 -3.99
N SER A 262 8.19 6.68 -3.15
CA SER A 262 9.01 5.50 -3.47
C SER A 262 8.53 4.71 -4.70
N LYS A 263 7.23 4.78 -5.03
CA LYS A 263 6.66 4.17 -6.24
C LYS A 263 6.35 5.19 -7.34
N ILE A 264 6.64 6.46 -7.08
CA ILE A 264 6.43 7.59 -8.00
C ILE A 264 7.76 7.95 -8.68
N THR A 265 8.85 7.95 -7.91
CA THR A 265 10.19 8.32 -8.36
C THR A 265 11.18 7.17 -8.14
N HIS A 266 12.37 7.46 -7.61
CA HIS A 266 13.37 6.44 -7.28
C HIS A 266 12.99 5.70 -5.99
N ALA A 267 12.70 4.40 -6.10
CA ALA A 267 12.22 3.59 -4.97
C ALA A 267 13.21 3.55 -3.78
N GLY A 268 14.51 3.64 -4.04
CA GLY A 268 15.57 3.66 -3.01
C GLY A 268 15.85 5.03 -2.41
N ALA A 269 15.33 6.11 -3.00
CA ALA A 269 15.64 7.49 -2.65
C ALA A 269 14.39 8.39 -2.62
N GLY A 270 13.26 7.86 -2.20
CA GLY A 270 12.00 8.60 -2.10
C GLY A 270 11.96 9.61 -0.96
N VAL A 271 10.81 10.23 -0.78
CA VAL A 271 10.41 11.02 0.39
C VAL A 271 9.14 10.40 0.96
N ALA A 272 9.10 10.21 2.27
CA ALA A 272 7.92 9.66 2.96
C ALA A 272 7.21 10.75 3.76
N PHE A 273 5.91 10.54 3.98
CA PHE A 273 5.03 11.49 4.64
C PHE A 273 4.20 10.80 5.72
N ILE A 274 4.02 11.50 6.83
CA ILE A 274 3.03 11.21 7.86
C ILE A 274 2.02 12.34 7.85
N GLY A 275 0.74 12.02 7.79
CA GLY A 275 -0.35 12.98 7.89
C GLY A 275 -1.26 12.62 9.05
N THR A 276 -1.49 13.57 9.98
CA THR A 276 -2.32 13.33 11.17
C THR A 276 -2.73 14.64 11.83
N SER A 277 -3.45 14.57 12.95
CA SER A 277 -3.85 15.75 13.71
C SER A 277 -2.66 16.50 14.35
N ALA A 278 -2.84 17.77 14.66
CA ALA A 278 -1.82 18.58 15.31
C ALA A 278 -1.36 17.98 16.66
N LYS A 279 -2.27 17.34 17.40
CA LYS A 279 -1.97 16.68 18.68
C LYS A 279 -0.98 15.53 18.51
N VAL A 280 -1.24 14.65 17.55
CA VAL A 280 -0.35 13.51 17.26
C VAL A 280 0.96 13.98 16.64
N LEU A 281 0.94 15.00 15.76
CA LEU A 281 2.16 15.61 15.24
C LEU A 281 3.08 16.11 16.35
N ASN A 282 2.54 16.77 17.37
CA ASN A 282 3.32 17.27 18.49
C ASN A 282 3.99 16.15 19.30
N ALA A 283 3.33 14.97 19.41
CA ALA A 283 3.94 13.80 20.03
C ALA A 283 5.10 13.26 19.17
N LEU A 284 4.88 13.16 17.87
CA LEU A 284 5.92 12.73 16.92
C LEU A 284 7.11 13.70 16.89
N ASP A 285 6.88 15.01 16.96
CA ASP A 285 7.95 16.02 17.01
C ASP A 285 8.84 15.85 18.23
N ARG A 286 8.27 15.64 19.42
CA ARG A 286 9.05 15.39 20.64
C ARG A 286 9.97 14.19 20.45
N HIS A 287 9.50 13.15 19.79
CA HIS A 287 10.31 11.97 19.52
C HIS A 287 11.35 12.23 18.42
N LEU A 288 10.94 12.86 17.32
CA LEU A 288 11.86 13.22 16.21
C LEU A 288 12.99 14.11 16.69
N SER A 289 12.73 15.09 17.56
CA SER A 289 13.76 16.00 18.06
C SER A 289 14.90 15.33 18.86
N VAL A 290 14.63 14.13 19.39
CA VAL A 290 15.63 13.29 20.07
C VAL A 290 16.30 12.31 19.10
N PHE A 291 15.52 11.83 18.11
CA PHE A 291 15.96 10.80 17.18
C PHE A 291 16.80 11.36 16.01
N THR A 292 16.50 12.59 15.55
CA THR A 292 17.18 13.20 14.40
C THR A 292 17.32 14.70 14.56
N ILE A 293 18.32 15.28 13.89
CA ILE A 293 18.50 16.75 13.78
C ILE A 293 17.71 17.31 12.57
N GLY A 294 17.13 16.44 11.76
CA GLY A 294 16.33 16.77 10.58
C GLY A 294 16.44 15.69 9.51
N PRO A 295 15.46 15.64 8.61
CA PRO A 295 15.46 14.72 7.47
C PRO A 295 16.44 15.17 6.37
N ASP A 296 16.61 14.34 5.34
CA ASP A 296 17.33 14.70 4.10
C ASP A 296 16.54 15.75 3.30
N LYS A 297 16.74 17.01 3.66
CA LYS A 297 16.08 18.17 3.01
C LYS A 297 16.59 18.41 1.59
N VAL A 298 17.80 18.01 1.27
CA VAL A 298 18.33 18.10 -0.10
C VAL A 298 17.51 17.19 -1.02
N ASN A 299 17.27 15.96 -0.59
CA ASN A 299 16.44 15.04 -1.35
C ASN A 299 14.96 15.50 -1.42
N GLN A 300 14.44 16.10 -0.35
CA GLN A 300 13.11 16.70 -0.37
C GLN A 300 13.00 17.80 -1.41
N LEU A 301 13.96 18.73 -1.45
CA LEU A 301 14.00 19.82 -2.41
C LEU A 301 14.12 19.32 -3.87
N ARG A 302 14.91 18.25 -4.10
CA ARG A 302 14.97 17.57 -5.42
C ARG A 302 13.61 17.08 -5.86
N HIS A 303 12.88 16.37 -4.99
CA HIS A 303 11.56 15.84 -5.29
C HIS A 303 10.52 16.93 -5.51
N VAL A 304 10.56 17.99 -4.72
CA VAL A 304 9.69 19.16 -4.91
C VAL A 304 9.92 19.76 -6.29
N LYS A 305 11.17 20.12 -6.62
CA LYS A 305 11.49 20.70 -7.92
C LYS A 305 11.13 19.78 -9.09
N PHE A 306 11.19 18.47 -8.88
CA PHE A 306 10.88 17.50 -9.91
C PHE A 306 9.37 17.30 -10.11
N LEU A 307 8.57 17.28 -9.02
CA LEU A 307 7.17 16.88 -9.07
C LEU A 307 6.18 18.05 -9.00
N GLN A 308 6.56 19.23 -8.52
CA GLN A 308 5.69 20.34 -8.14
C GLN A 308 4.57 20.62 -9.17
N ASP A 309 4.90 20.75 -10.46
CA ASP A 309 3.95 21.11 -11.51
C ASP A 309 3.71 19.95 -12.49
N ARG A 310 4.23 18.76 -12.20
CA ARG A 310 4.21 17.65 -13.15
C ARG A 310 3.80 16.30 -12.54
N LEU A 311 3.34 16.26 -11.29
CA LEU A 311 2.94 15.02 -10.65
C LEU A 311 1.93 14.23 -11.49
N GLN A 312 0.88 14.89 -12.00
CA GLN A 312 -0.15 14.24 -12.80
C GLN A 312 0.39 13.71 -14.14
N SER A 313 1.15 14.53 -14.88
CA SER A 313 1.74 14.08 -16.15
C SER A 313 2.76 12.97 -15.94
N HIS A 314 3.57 13.04 -14.88
CA HIS A 314 4.52 12.00 -14.52
C HIS A 314 3.82 10.68 -14.19
N MET A 315 2.71 10.72 -13.48
CA MET A 315 1.91 9.52 -13.19
C MET A 315 1.18 9.00 -14.44
N ALA A 316 0.80 9.85 -15.37
CA ALA A 316 0.27 9.42 -16.68
C ALA A 316 1.33 8.66 -17.49
N ASP A 317 2.61 9.08 -17.46
CA ASP A 317 3.72 8.36 -18.08
C ASP A 317 3.92 6.99 -17.42
N HIS A 318 3.84 6.89 -16.08
CA HIS A 318 3.82 5.60 -15.36
C HIS A 318 2.67 4.71 -15.81
N ALA A 319 1.46 5.27 -15.90
CA ALA A 319 0.27 4.54 -16.35
C ALA A 319 0.43 4.02 -17.78
N ALA A 320 1.04 4.80 -18.68
CA ALA A 320 1.29 4.38 -20.06
C ALA A 320 2.20 3.14 -20.16
N ILE A 321 3.14 2.97 -19.22
CA ILE A 321 4.02 1.79 -19.14
C ILE A 321 3.28 0.57 -18.55
N ILE A 322 2.43 0.78 -17.53
CA ILE A 322 1.81 -0.31 -16.77
C ILE A 322 0.51 -0.80 -17.38
N ARG A 323 -0.35 0.10 -17.87
CA ARG A 323 -1.67 -0.22 -18.43
C ARG A 323 -1.65 -1.35 -19.47
N PRO A 324 -0.75 -1.35 -20.47
CA PRO A 324 -0.71 -2.43 -21.46
C PRO A 324 -0.43 -3.80 -20.83
N LYS A 325 0.39 -3.85 -19.77
CA LYS A 325 0.75 -5.08 -19.06
C LYS A 325 -0.46 -5.65 -18.30
N PHE A 326 -1.24 -4.79 -17.65
CA PHE A 326 -2.48 -5.18 -16.98
C PHE A 326 -3.56 -5.64 -17.98
N ALA A 327 -3.73 -4.91 -19.08
CA ALA A 327 -4.67 -5.29 -20.13
C ALA A 327 -4.33 -6.66 -20.73
N LEU A 328 -3.04 -6.95 -20.98
CA LEU A 328 -2.59 -8.23 -21.49
C LEU A 328 -2.86 -9.37 -20.50
N VAL A 329 -2.61 -9.17 -19.21
CA VAL A 329 -2.91 -10.18 -18.16
C VAL A 329 -4.41 -10.47 -18.13
N GLU A 330 -5.26 -9.45 -18.16
CA GLU A 330 -6.71 -9.62 -18.20
C GLU A 330 -7.19 -10.35 -19.44
N GLU A 331 -6.67 -9.98 -20.62
CA GLU A 331 -6.97 -10.65 -21.87
C GLU A 331 -6.63 -12.14 -21.81
N ILE A 332 -5.42 -12.48 -21.37
CA ILE A 332 -4.94 -13.87 -21.27
C ILE A 332 -5.78 -14.66 -20.26
N PHE A 333 -6.01 -14.11 -19.06
CA PHE A 333 -6.81 -14.81 -18.06
C PHE A 333 -8.26 -15.01 -18.52
N THR A 334 -8.84 -14.02 -19.18
CA THR A 334 -10.19 -14.15 -19.75
C THR A 334 -10.25 -15.24 -20.80
N ARG A 335 -9.28 -15.27 -21.72
CA ARG A 335 -9.21 -16.24 -22.82
C ARG A 335 -8.94 -17.66 -22.33
N GLU A 336 -7.99 -17.82 -21.40
CA GLU A 336 -7.50 -19.14 -20.98
C GLU A 336 -8.25 -19.72 -19.78
N LEU A 337 -8.76 -18.90 -18.89
CA LEU A 337 -9.36 -19.34 -17.63
C LEU A 337 -10.86 -18.96 -17.48
N GLY A 338 -11.31 -17.95 -18.22
CA GLY A 338 -12.61 -17.29 -17.96
C GLY A 338 -13.81 -18.23 -17.94
N GLU A 339 -13.85 -19.20 -18.85
CA GLU A 339 -14.97 -20.14 -18.97
C GLU A 339 -14.76 -21.45 -18.20
N LEU A 340 -13.53 -21.71 -17.73
CA LEU A 340 -13.20 -22.99 -17.09
C LEU A 340 -13.72 -23.08 -15.64
N GLY A 341 -14.06 -21.97 -14.99
CA GLY A 341 -14.55 -21.93 -13.61
C GLY A 341 -13.54 -22.40 -12.57
N VAL A 342 -12.24 -22.29 -12.87
CA VAL A 342 -11.12 -22.76 -12.01
C VAL A 342 -10.49 -21.68 -11.19
N ALA A 343 -10.64 -20.42 -11.61
CA ALA A 343 -10.06 -19.25 -10.97
C ALA A 343 -10.94 -18.01 -11.15
N GLN A 344 -10.71 -17.03 -10.29
CA GLN A 344 -11.26 -15.68 -10.38
C GLN A 344 -10.10 -14.70 -10.17
N TRP A 345 -10.14 -13.54 -10.79
CA TRP A 345 -9.11 -12.52 -10.62
C TRP A 345 -9.71 -11.13 -10.52
N THR A 346 -8.96 -10.24 -9.86
CA THR A 346 -9.34 -8.84 -9.75
C THR A 346 -9.00 -8.08 -11.03
N LYS A 347 -9.76 -7.02 -11.31
CA LYS A 347 -9.58 -6.12 -12.46
C LYS A 347 -9.34 -4.70 -11.95
N PRO A 348 -8.19 -4.44 -11.34
CA PRO A 348 -7.92 -3.14 -10.72
C PRO A 348 -7.77 -2.05 -11.78
N ARG A 349 -8.22 -0.85 -11.45
CA ARG A 349 -8.07 0.35 -12.28
C ARG A 349 -6.79 1.13 -11.98
N GLY A 350 -5.95 0.61 -11.07
CA GLY A 350 -4.70 1.22 -10.65
C GLY A 350 -3.85 0.30 -9.78
N GLY A 351 -2.77 0.83 -9.24
CA GLY A 351 -1.82 0.09 -8.41
C GLY A 351 -0.93 -0.86 -9.20
N TYR A 352 -0.44 -1.90 -8.52
CA TYR A 352 0.56 -2.84 -9.06
C TYR A 352 0.16 -4.31 -8.99
N PHE A 353 -1.06 -4.64 -8.56
CA PHE A 353 -1.43 -6.03 -8.26
C PHE A 353 -2.69 -6.47 -8.97
N VAL A 354 -2.62 -7.70 -9.50
CA VAL A 354 -3.78 -8.50 -9.89
C VAL A 354 -3.81 -9.70 -8.96
N SER A 355 -4.89 -9.88 -8.23
CA SER A 355 -5.09 -11.05 -7.36
C SER A 355 -5.77 -12.15 -8.14
N LEU A 356 -5.13 -13.33 -8.19
CA LEU A 356 -5.68 -14.54 -8.79
C LEU A 356 -6.14 -15.48 -7.68
N ASN A 357 -7.46 -15.65 -7.54
CA ASN A 357 -8.08 -16.55 -6.58
C ASN A 357 -8.37 -17.90 -7.23
N VAL A 358 -7.76 -18.94 -6.70
CA VAL A 358 -7.93 -20.32 -7.16
C VAL A 358 -8.74 -21.13 -6.15
N ARG A 359 -9.12 -22.36 -6.48
CA ARG A 359 -9.80 -23.24 -5.53
C ARG A 359 -9.01 -23.37 -4.22
N PRO A 360 -9.69 -23.38 -3.06
CA PRO A 360 -9.04 -23.52 -1.77
C PRO A 360 -8.05 -24.71 -1.72
N GLY A 361 -6.89 -24.47 -1.14
CA GLY A 361 -5.82 -25.48 -1.01
C GLY A 361 -4.89 -25.62 -2.23
N LEU A 362 -5.17 -25.02 -3.39
CA LEU A 362 -4.36 -25.16 -4.61
C LEU A 362 -3.29 -24.08 -4.81
N ALA A 363 -3.38 -22.94 -4.13
CA ALA A 363 -2.51 -21.80 -4.39
C ALA A 363 -1.01 -22.15 -4.28
N ARG A 364 -0.60 -22.89 -3.24
CA ARG A 364 0.80 -23.31 -3.07
C ARG A 364 1.29 -24.21 -4.20
N ASN A 365 0.44 -25.11 -4.67
CA ASN A 365 0.80 -26.02 -5.77
C ASN A 365 0.97 -25.24 -7.08
N ILE A 366 0.07 -24.29 -7.37
CA ILE A 366 0.14 -23.43 -8.56
C ILE A 366 1.41 -22.59 -8.54
N ILE A 367 1.78 -22.03 -7.39
CA ILE A 367 3.01 -21.25 -7.25
C ILE A 367 4.24 -22.13 -7.44
N ALA A 368 4.24 -23.36 -6.89
CA ALA A 368 5.33 -24.30 -7.13
C ALA A 368 5.47 -24.63 -8.62
N MET A 369 4.35 -24.95 -9.29
CA MET A 369 4.34 -25.19 -10.73
C MET A 369 4.78 -24.00 -11.56
N ALA A 370 4.35 -22.77 -11.18
CA ALA A 370 4.81 -21.54 -11.82
C ALA A 370 6.33 -21.36 -11.68
N LYS A 371 6.86 -21.63 -10.49
CA LYS A 371 8.31 -21.58 -10.22
C LYS A 371 9.10 -22.58 -11.06
N ASP A 372 8.56 -23.79 -11.24
CA ASP A 372 9.21 -24.84 -12.05
C ASP A 372 9.33 -24.43 -13.53
N VAL A 373 8.40 -23.63 -14.03
CA VAL A 373 8.48 -23.06 -15.38
C VAL A 373 9.18 -21.68 -15.42
N GLY A 374 9.81 -21.28 -14.33
CA GLY A 374 10.62 -20.06 -14.27
C GLY A 374 9.86 -18.78 -13.93
N LEU A 375 8.62 -18.87 -13.44
CA LEU A 375 7.82 -17.73 -12.98
C LEU A 375 7.68 -17.72 -11.46
N SER A 376 8.32 -16.75 -10.78
CA SER A 376 8.16 -16.53 -9.34
C SER A 376 6.95 -15.64 -9.06
N LEU A 377 6.05 -16.10 -8.21
CA LEU A 377 4.83 -15.41 -7.76
C LEU A 377 4.84 -15.19 -6.25
N ILE A 378 4.01 -14.25 -5.77
CA ILE A 378 3.75 -14.06 -4.33
C ILE A 378 2.59 -14.96 -3.91
N HIS A 379 2.75 -15.67 -2.80
CA HIS A 379 1.66 -16.33 -2.09
C HIS A 379 1.20 -15.44 -0.93
N ILE A 380 -0.06 -15.10 -0.95
CA ILE A 380 -0.68 -14.34 0.14
C ILE A 380 -1.88 -15.08 0.68
#